data_6574218296eae81021f4bfbbb8d0a2ce
#
_entry.id   6574218296eae81021f4bfbbb8d0a2ce
#
_cell.length_a   1.000
_cell.length_b   1.000
_cell.length_c   1.000
_cell.angle_alpha   90.00
_cell.angle_beta   90.00
_cell.angle_gamma   90.00
#
_symmetry.space_group_name_H-M   'P 1'
#
loop_
_entity.id
_entity.type
_entity.pdbx_description
1 polymer ?
#
loop_
_entity_poly.entity_id
_entity_poly.type
_entity_poly.pdbx_seq_one_letter_code
_entity_poly.pdbx_strand_id
1 'polypeptide(L)'
;MAVIKAFECIRPDEKVADRVAALPYDVYNREEALKEVEREPLSFLAIDRAETQFDSSVDTYADCVYDKARELLDSRIADGTFITDTDKAYYVYELTMNGRTQTGIAACASIDDYNNNIIKKHENTRADKEQDRINHVDRCSAQTGPIFLAYRADEVIRNEVAKAKETKPLYSFTSPDGIRHQVYKISNAQSVENIEKAFAGIDDIYIADGHHRAASAVKVGLKRREEHPDYTGEEEFNYFLSVLFTDEELMIMPYNRVVKDLNGYSKEEFIKKIEEKFEIEESAAAVEPAYKAEFGIYLDEKWYKLKAKKDILSDDPVDGLDVAILQNNLLEPVLGIHDPKTDKRIDFVGGIRGLLELEKRCHTDCVLAFSMYPTSIAELFAVADAGRLMPPKSTWFEPKLRSGLFIHKIEE
;
A
#
# COMPACT_ATOMS: atom_id res chain seq x y z
N MET A 1 -1.37 23.62 -0.81
CA MET A 1 -2.61 23.48 -1.61
C MET A 1 -2.38 22.36 -2.60
N ALA A 2 -3.09 21.25 -2.41
CA ALA A 2 -2.87 20.05 -3.21
C ALA A 2 -3.56 20.15 -4.58
N VAL A 3 -2.91 19.65 -5.62
CA VAL A 3 -3.43 19.61 -7.00
C VAL A 3 -3.82 18.16 -7.31
N ILE A 4 -5.13 17.92 -7.30
CA ILE A 4 -5.75 16.62 -7.57
C ILE A 4 -6.74 16.79 -8.71
N LYS A 5 -6.54 16.09 -9.84
CA LYS A 5 -7.32 16.26 -11.06
C LYS A 5 -8.14 15.02 -11.42
N ALA A 6 -9.30 15.28 -12.03
CA ALA A 6 -10.05 14.30 -12.79
C ALA A 6 -9.25 13.90 -14.05
N PHE A 7 -9.42 12.68 -14.54
CA PHE A 7 -8.65 12.15 -15.66
C PHE A 7 -9.50 11.30 -16.61
N GLU A 8 -9.03 11.15 -17.84
CA GLU A 8 -9.57 10.20 -18.81
C GLU A 8 -9.05 8.79 -18.46
N CYS A 9 -9.93 7.96 -17.91
CA CYS A 9 -9.56 6.65 -17.42
C CYS A 9 -9.62 5.59 -18.52
N ILE A 10 -8.56 4.81 -18.67
CA ILE A 10 -8.65 3.49 -19.31
C ILE A 10 -9.05 2.51 -18.23
N ARG A 11 -10.11 1.75 -18.47
CA ARG A 11 -10.71 0.85 -17.50
C ARG A 11 -11.31 -0.39 -18.15
N PRO A 12 -11.49 -1.52 -17.44
CA PRO A 12 -12.08 -2.72 -18.01
C PRO A 12 -13.55 -2.49 -18.44
N ASP A 13 -14.02 -3.22 -19.44
CA ASP A 13 -15.44 -3.34 -19.71
C ASP A 13 -16.16 -3.91 -18.46
N GLU A 14 -17.40 -3.48 -18.21
CA GLU A 14 -18.18 -3.89 -17.02
C GLU A 14 -18.29 -5.43 -16.89
N LYS A 15 -18.30 -6.15 -18.01
CA LYS A 15 -18.49 -7.60 -18.06
C LYS A 15 -17.27 -8.41 -17.62
N VAL A 16 -16.10 -7.79 -17.55
CA VAL A 16 -14.83 -8.45 -17.24
C VAL A 16 -14.05 -7.81 -16.10
N ALA A 17 -14.58 -6.77 -15.48
CA ALA A 17 -13.91 -6.02 -14.42
C ALA A 17 -13.49 -6.90 -13.22
N ASP A 18 -14.32 -7.86 -12.84
CA ASP A 18 -14.05 -8.83 -11.79
C ASP A 18 -12.90 -9.79 -12.10
N ARG A 19 -12.71 -10.10 -13.40
CA ARG A 19 -11.64 -10.97 -13.91
C ARG A 19 -10.32 -10.22 -14.11
N VAL A 20 -10.41 -8.93 -14.45
CA VAL A 20 -9.25 -8.05 -14.68
C VAL A 20 -8.63 -7.60 -13.37
N ALA A 21 -9.44 -7.24 -12.37
CA ALA A 21 -8.99 -6.67 -11.12
C ALA A 21 -7.99 -7.58 -10.38
N ALA A 22 -6.73 -7.16 -10.27
CA ALA A 22 -5.65 -7.94 -9.69
C ALA A 22 -5.10 -7.29 -8.41
N LEU A 23 -4.59 -8.11 -7.48
CA LEU A 23 -3.77 -7.61 -6.38
C LEU A 23 -2.50 -6.94 -6.93
N PRO A 24 -1.89 -5.99 -6.20
CA PRO A 24 -0.66 -5.33 -6.62
C PRO A 24 0.46 -6.34 -6.94
N TYR A 25 1.30 -5.98 -7.90
CA TYR A 25 2.37 -6.83 -8.43
C TYR A 25 3.33 -7.40 -7.39
N ASP A 26 3.53 -6.70 -6.29
CA ASP A 26 4.47 -7.02 -5.20
C ASP A 26 3.91 -8.00 -4.15
N VAL A 27 2.64 -8.36 -4.27
CA VAL A 27 2.00 -9.38 -3.41
C VAL A 27 2.44 -10.79 -3.77
N TYR A 28 2.86 -11.00 -5.02
CA TYR A 28 3.20 -12.33 -5.58
C TYR A 28 4.70 -12.49 -5.84
N ASN A 29 5.25 -13.65 -5.54
CA ASN A 29 6.49 -14.08 -6.16
C ASN A 29 6.23 -14.54 -7.62
N ARG A 30 7.29 -14.88 -8.39
CA ARG A 30 7.16 -15.23 -9.82
C ARG A 30 6.29 -16.47 -10.06
N GLU A 31 6.44 -17.50 -9.24
CA GLU A 31 5.70 -18.75 -9.37
C GLU A 31 4.21 -18.55 -9.03
N GLU A 32 3.93 -17.80 -7.98
CA GLU A 32 2.57 -17.44 -7.58
C GLU A 32 1.88 -16.58 -8.65
N ALA A 33 2.59 -15.61 -9.22
CA ALA A 33 2.08 -14.77 -10.29
C ALA A 33 1.74 -15.60 -11.54
N LEU A 34 2.61 -16.55 -11.92
CA LEU A 34 2.35 -17.45 -13.04
C LEU A 34 1.07 -18.28 -12.82
N LYS A 35 0.93 -18.91 -11.66
CA LYS A 35 -0.27 -19.68 -11.30
C LYS A 35 -1.54 -18.85 -11.35
N GLU A 36 -1.47 -17.60 -10.91
CA GLU A 36 -2.61 -16.69 -10.94
C GLU A 36 -2.98 -16.30 -12.37
N VAL A 37 -2.01 -16.02 -13.23
CA VAL A 37 -2.25 -15.69 -14.65
C VAL A 37 -2.75 -16.92 -15.43
N GLU A 38 -2.27 -18.13 -15.13
CA GLU A 38 -2.80 -19.36 -15.69
C GLU A 38 -4.25 -19.63 -15.28
N ARG A 39 -4.60 -19.33 -14.02
CA ARG A 39 -5.96 -19.45 -13.50
C ARG A 39 -6.93 -18.45 -14.16
N GLU A 40 -6.50 -17.20 -14.31
CA GLU A 40 -7.28 -16.11 -14.89
C GLU A 40 -6.44 -15.31 -15.90
N PRO A 41 -6.50 -15.69 -17.19
CA PRO A 41 -5.70 -15.04 -18.24
C PRO A 41 -6.04 -13.55 -18.48
N LEU A 42 -7.23 -13.08 -18.06
CA LEU A 42 -7.60 -11.67 -18.11
C LEU A 42 -7.07 -10.87 -16.92
N SER A 43 -6.55 -11.53 -15.87
CA SER A 43 -5.98 -10.83 -14.73
C SER A 43 -4.98 -9.75 -15.18
N PHE A 44 -5.11 -8.56 -14.59
CA PHE A 44 -4.17 -7.48 -14.85
C PHE A 44 -2.73 -7.82 -14.46
N LEU A 45 -2.57 -8.82 -13.61
CA LEU A 45 -1.27 -9.34 -13.22
C LEU A 45 -0.43 -9.79 -14.43
N ALA A 46 -1.06 -10.25 -15.53
CA ALA A 46 -0.37 -10.59 -16.77
C ALA A 46 0.36 -9.38 -17.39
N ILE A 47 -0.08 -8.16 -17.12
CA ILE A 47 0.55 -6.90 -17.56
C ILE A 47 1.56 -6.43 -16.50
N ASP A 48 1.18 -6.38 -15.23
CA ASP A 48 2.05 -5.92 -14.13
C ASP A 48 3.24 -6.85 -13.89
N ARG A 49 3.10 -8.14 -14.22
CA ARG A 49 4.09 -9.22 -14.09
C ARG A 49 4.23 -9.96 -15.42
N ALA A 50 4.59 -9.19 -16.47
CA ALA A 50 4.63 -9.70 -17.85
C ALA A 50 5.71 -10.78 -18.08
N GLU A 51 6.67 -10.97 -17.16
CA GLU A 51 7.57 -12.11 -17.16
C GLU A 51 6.85 -13.46 -17.05
N THR A 52 5.60 -13.48 -16.61
CA THR A 52 4.74 -14.69 -16.62
C THR A 52 4.41 -15.20 -18.03
N GLN A 53 4.64 -14.38 -19.05
CA GLN A 53 4.44 -14.74 -20.46
C GLN A 53 5.67 -15.40 -21.10
N PHE A 54 6.76 -15.56 -20.34
CA PHE A 54 8.04 -16.08 -20.82
C PHE A 54 8.47 -17.30 -20.02
N ASP A 55 9.36 -18.09 -20.62
CA ASP A 55 10.07 -19.16 -19.93
C ASP A 55 10.81 -18.62 -18.69
N SER A 56 10.96 -19.48 -17.67
CA SER A 56 11.61 -19.11 -16.41
C SER A 56 13.08 -18.67 -16.54
N SER A 57 13.73 -18.99 -17.66
CA SER A 57 15.10 -18.54 -17.98
C SER A 57 15.20 -17.05 -18.35
N VAL A 58 14.09 -16.43 -18.73
CA VAL A 58 14.06 -14.99 -19.03
C VAL A 58 14.13 -14.19 -17.73
N ASP A 59 15.05 -13.23 -17.66
CA ASP A 59 15.17 -12.32 -16.52
C ASP A 59 13.87 -11.50 -16.37
N THR A 60 13.37 -11.43 -15.15
CA THR A 60 12.16 -10.65 -14.79
C THR A 60 12.28 -9.17 -15.20
N TYR A 61 13.49 -8.64 -15.24
CA TYR A 61 13.78 -7.23 -15.54
C TYR A 61 14.34 -7.01 -16.95
N ALA A 62 14.22 -7.99 -17.84
CA ALA A 62 14.63 -7.84 -19.24
C ALA A 62 13.72 -6.89 -20.01
N ASP A 63 14.26 -6.13 -20.96
CA ASP A 63 13.49 -5.16 -21.78
C ASP A 63 12.29 -5.80 -22.47
N CYS A 64 12.43 -7.03 -22.97
CA CYS A 64 11.34 -7.76 -23.63
C CYS A 64 10.13 -8.00 -22.71
N VAL A 65 10.32 -8.02 -21.38
CA VAL A 65 9.22 -8.15 -20.41
C VAL A 65 8.39 -6.87 -20.37
N TYR A 66 9.03 -5.72 -20.36
CA TYR A 66 8.33 -4.43 -20.42
C TYR A 66 7.68 -4.19 -21.78
N ASP A 67 8.32 -4.62 -22.89
CA ASP A 67 7.69 -4.59 -24.21
C ASP A 67 6.42 -5.43 -24.26
N LYS A 68 6.44 -6.61 -23.59
CA LYS A 68 5.29 -7.50 -23.48
C LYS A 68 4.16 -6.88 -22.66
N ALA A 69 4.50 -6.17 -21.58
CA ALA A 69 3.51 -5.44 -20.78
C ALA A 69 2.77 -4.39 -21.65
N ARG A 70 3.50 -3.62 -22.45
CA ARG A 70 2.94 -2.66 -23.38
C ARG A 70 2.07 -3.33 -24.44
N GLU A 71 2.58 -4.38 -25.11
CA GLU A 71 1.84 -5.15 -26.11
C GLU A 71 0.50 -5.66 -25.57
N LEU A 72 0.50 -6.23 -24.35
CA LEU A 72 -0.72 -6.74 -23.72
C LEU A 72 -1.71 -5.62 -23.38
N LEU A 73 -1.23 -4.49 -22.89
CA LEU A 73 -2.07 -3.33 -22.61
C LEU A 73 -2.75 -2.82 -23.89
N ASP A 74 -1.96 -2.58 -24.94
CA ASP A 74 -2.47 -2.08 -26.23
C ASP A 74 -3.43 -3.07 -26.89
N SER A 75 -3.12 -4.39 -26.82
CA SER A 75 -4.00 -5.44 -27.34
C SER A 75 -5.36 -5.46 -26.64
N ARG A 76 -5.37 -5.35 -25.32
CA ARG A 76 -6.61 -5.35 -24.52
C ARG A 76 -7.43 -4.06 -24.70
N ILE A 77 -6.81 -2.96 -25.06
CA ILE A 77 -7.52 -1.73 -25.47
C ILE A 77 -8.13 -1.96 -26.87
N ALA A 78 -7.36 -2.52 -27.80
CA ALA A 78 -7.81 -2.75 -29.17
C ALA A 78 -8.95 -3.78 -29.29
N ASP A 79 -8.98 -4.80 -28.44
CA ASP A 79 -10.02 -5.84 -28.44
C ASP A 79 -11.26 -5.48 -27.62
N GLY A 80 -11.25 -4.33 -26.90
CA GLY A 80 -12.35 -3.84 -26.08
C GLY A 80 -12.43 -4.44 -24.67
N THR A 81 -11.45 -5.23 -24.25
CA THR A 81 -11.32 -5.64 -22.85
C THR A 81 -11.16 -4.42 -21.94
N PHE A 82 -10.37 -3.44 -22.38
CA PHE A 82 -10.33 -2.10 -21.80
C PHE A 82 -11.02 -1.10 -22.71
N ILE A 83 -11.74 -0.18 -22.08
CA ILE A 83 -12.38 0.96 -22.75
C ILE A 83 -11.77 2.26 -22.21
N THR A 84 -11.69 3.27 -23.05
CA THR A 84 -11.22 4.60 -22.68
C THR A 84 -12.42 5.51 -22.46
N ASP A 85 -12.53 6.09 -21.28
CA ASP A 85 -13.53 7.13 -21.04
C ASP A 85 -13.13 8.41 -21.77
N THR A 86 -14.09 9.09 -22.36
CA THR A 86 -13.88 10.31 -23.16
C THR A 86 -13.95 11.59 -22.32
N ASP A 87 -14.47 11.48 -21.09
CA ASP A 87 -14.63 12.61 -20.18
C ASP A 87 -13.67 12.45 -19.00
N LYS A 88 -13.01 13.55 -18.62
CA LYS A 88 -12.27 13.60 -17.36
C LYS A 88 -13.23 13.46 -16.17
N ALA A 89 -12.99 12.47 -15.33
CA ALA A 89 -13.84 12.13 -14.22
C ALA A 89 -13.02 11.77 -12.97
N TYR A 90 -13.64 11.90 -11.80
CA TYR A 90 -13.25 11.21 -10.59
C TYR A 90 -14.03 9.90 -10.47
N TYR A 91 -13.48 8.93 -9.73
CA TYR A 91 -14.18 7.67 -9.48
C TYR A 91 -14.21 7.41 -7.97
N VAL A 92 -15.40 7.23 -7.40
CA VAL A 92 -15.52 6.72 -6.04
C VAL A 92 -15.22 5.23 -6.07
N TYR A 93 -14.28 4.79 -5.25
CA TYR A 93 -13.90 3.38 -5.13
C TYR A 93 -14.11 2.90 -3.71
N GLU A 94 -15.04 1.96 -3.55
CA GLU A 94 -15.37 1.32 -2.29
C GLU A 94 -14.80 -0.10 -2.23
N LEU A 95 -14.17 -0.42 -1.11
CA LEU A 95 -13.69 -1.76 -0.77
C LEU A 95 -14.33 -2.19 0.54
N THR A 96 -15.09 -3.29 0.53
CA THR A 96 -15.69 -3.84 1.75
C THR A 96 -15.03 -5.16 2.12
N MET A 97 -14.45 -5.21 3.32
CA MET A 97 -13.80 -6.37 3.92
C MET A 97 -14.39 -6.63 5.30
N ASN A 98 -14.85 -7.84 5.56
CA ASN A 98 -15.42 -8.23 6.86
C ASN A 98 -16.52 -7.29 7.38
N GLY A 99 -17.36 -6.79 6.49
CA GLY A 99 -18.47 -5.86 6.82
C GLY A 99 -18.06 -4.40 6.99
N ARG A 100 -16.75 -4.06 6.95
CA ARG A 100 -16.28 -2.68 6.97
C ARG A 100 -15.98 -2.20 5.55
N THR A 101 -16.53 -1.04 5.19
CA THR A 101 -16.29 -0.40 3.89
C THR A 101 -15.31 0.76 4.05
N GLN A 102 -14.36 0.86 3.14
CA GLN A 102 -13.49 2.02 2.95
C GLN A 102 -13.83 2.67 1.61
N THR A 103 -14.01 3.97 1.61
CA THR A 103 -14.41 4.75 0.43
C THR A 103 -13.32 5.76 0.08
N GLY A 104 -12.79 5.66 -1.12
CA GLY A 104 -11.79 6.60 -1.64
C GLY A 104 -12.17 7.17 -2.99
N ILE A 105 -11.40 8.13 -3.47
CA ILE A 105 -11.55 8.76 -4.77
C ILE A 105 -10.34 8.45 -5.63
N ALA A 106 -10.55 7.76 -6.77
CA ALA A 106 -9.52 7.61 -7.79
C ALA A 106 -9.41 8.91 -8.60
N ALA A 107 -8.19 9.41 -8.69
CA ALA A 107 -7.83 10.69 -9.27
C ALA A 107 -6.34 10.73 -9.64
N CYS A 108 -5.89 11.80 -10.28
CA CYS A 108 -4.49 12.02 -10.59
C CYS A 108 -3.92 13.15 -9.72
N ALA A 109 -2.83 12.86 -8.98
CA ALA A 109 -2.14 13.78 -8.09
C ALA A 109 -0.90 14.36 -8.78
N SER A 110 -0.57 15.63 -8.50
CA SER A 110 0.57 16.33 -9.12
C SER A 110 1.93 15.76 -8.69
N ILE A 111 2.84 15.58 -9.66
CA ILE A 111 4.24 15.24 -9.37
C ILE A 111 4.96 16.39 -8.65
N ASP A 112 4.55 17.63 -8.87
CA ASP A 112 5.12 18.79 -8.19
C ASP A 112 4.76 18.81 -6.71
N ASP A 113 3.56 18.38 -6.34
CA ASP A 113 3.15 18.25 -4.94
C ASP A 113 4.00 17.20 -4.20
N TYR A 114 4.40 16.15 -4.88
CA TYR A 114 5.35 15.17 -4.33
C TYR A 114 6.73 15.78 -4.13
N ASN A 115 7.24 16.55 -5.10
CA ASN A 115 8.56 17.20 -5.02
C ASN A 115 8.58 18.33 -3.99
N ASN A 116 7.49 19.09 -3.85
CA ASN A 116 7.33 20.17 -2.90
C ASN A 116 6.91 19.73 -1.50
N ASN A 117 6.83 18.42 -1.25
CA ASN A 117 6.45 17.83 0.03
C ASN A 117 5.05 18.23 0.52
N ILE A 118 4.14 18.57 -0.40
CA ILE A 118 2.69 18.63 -0.17
C ILE A 118 2.15 17.22 -0.05
N ILE A 119 2.64 16.30 -0.91
CA ILE A 119 2.42 14.86 -0.74
C ILE A 119 3.59 14.31 0.07
N LYS A 120 3.31 14.07 1.35
CA LYS A 120 4.29 13.67 2.37
C LYS A 120 4.58 12.18 2.34
N LYS A 121 5.84 11.85 2.62
CA LYS A 121 6.38 10.48 2.64
C LYS A 121 6.73 10.09 4.08
N HIS A 122 6.57 8.82 4.40
CA HIS A 122 6.98 8.26 5.68
C HIS A 122 7.89 7.02 5.53
N GLU A 123 8.25 6.63 4.31
CA GLU A 123 9.14 5.51 4.02
C GLU A 123 10.08 5.82 2.85
N ASN A 124 11.32 5.30 2.93
CA ASN A 124 12.28 5.35 1.83
C ASN A 124 12.03 4.23 0.82
N THR A 125 12.23 4.55 -0.45
CA THR A 125 12.17 3.58 -1.54
C THR A 125 13.48 2.81 -1.68
N ARG A 126 13.39 1.60 -2.28
CA ARG A 126 14.55 0.79 -2.67
C ARG A 126 14.82 1.02 -4.15
N ALA A 127 16.08 1.31 -4.49
CA ALA A 127 16.48 1.68 -5.86
C ALA A 127 16.16 0.59 -6.90
N ASP A 128 16.33 -0.70 -6.55
CA ASP A 128 16.04 -1.83 -7.44
C ASP A 128 14.54 -1.92 -7.80
N LYS A 129 13.67 -1.77 -6.80
CA LYS A 129 12.20 -1.80 -6.99
C LYS A 129 11.68 -0.56 -7.71
N GLU A 130 12.28 0.57 -7.42
CA GLU A 130 11.94 1.82 -8.07
C GLU A 130 12.31 1.78 -9.57
N GLN A 131 13.51 1.28 -9.92
CA GLN A 131 13.93 1.17 -11.31
C GLN A 131 13.03 0.23 -12.12
N ASP A 132 12.62 -0.89 -11.56
CA ASP A 132 11.65 -1.80 -12.17
C ASP A 132 10.34 -1.06 -12.54
N ARG A 133 9.79 -0.30 -11.61
CA ARG A 133 8.54 0.45 -11.86
C ARG A 133 8.73 1.63 -12.82
N ILE A 134 9.89 2.29 -12.79
CA ILE A 134 10.23 3.32 -13.81
C ILE A 134 10.17 2.70 -15.20
N ASN A 135 10.86 1.57 -15.42
CA ASN A 135 10.90 0.90 -16.72
C ASN A 135 9.50 0.48 -17.18
N HIS A 136 8.67 -0.05 -16.26
CA HIS A 136 7.31 -0.47 -16.55
C HIS A 136 6.42 0.71 -16.96
N VAL A 137 6.37 1.77 -16.16
CA VAL A 137 5.55 2.96 -16.42
C VAL A 137 6.01 3.66 -17.70
N ASP A 138 7.31 3.81 -17.89
CA ASP A 138 7.88 4.48 -19.07
C ASP A 138 7.57 3.71 -20.35
N ARG A 139 7.73 2.37 -20.35
CA ARG A 139 7.46 1.52 -21.52
C ARG A 139 5.96 1.43 -21.81
N CYS A 140 5.12 1.26 -20.83
CA CYS A 140 3.67 1.24 -21.01
C CYS A 140 3.11 2.62 -21.35
N SER A 141 3.85 3.70 -21.08
CA SER A 141 3.37 5.09 -21.10
C SER A 141 2.03 5.24 -20.34
N ALA A 142 1.91 4.50 -19.26
CA ALA A 142 0.70 4.45 -18.44
C ALA A 142 1.03 4.03 -17.00
N GLN A 143 0.24 4.53 -16.08
CA GLN A 143 0.24 4.13 -14.67
C GLN A 143 -0.90 3.14 -14.45
N THR A 144 -0.56 1.94 -14.03
CA THR A 144 -1.44 0.76 -14.06
C THR A 144 -1.94 0.34 -12.68
N GLY A 145 -1.29 0.81 -11.62
CA GLY A 145 -1.64 0.53 -10.24
C GLY A 145 -1.72 1.82 -9.42
N PRO A 146 -2.88 2.13 -8.83
CA PRO A 146 -3.06 3.38 -8.11
C PRO A 146 -2.18 3.43 -6.86
N ILE A 147 -1.70 4.64 -6.54
CA ILE A 147 -0.99 4.94 -5.30
C ILE A 147 -2.04 5.20 -4.23
N PHE A 148 -1.82 4.67 -3.04
CA PHE A 148 -2.72 4.81 -1.92
C PHE A 148 -2.36 6.09 -1.14
N LEU A 149 -3.19 7.12 -1.26
CA LEU A 149 -3.02 8.40 -0.58
C LEU A 149 -4.04 8.57 0.56
N ALA A 150 -3.68 9.37 1.53
CA ALA A 150 -4.53 9.76 2.65
C ALA A 150 -4.57 11.29 2.78
N TYR A 151 -5.72 11.82 3.24
CA TYR A 151 -5.90 13.24 3.52
C TYR A 151 -6.85 13.43 4.71
N ARG A 152 -6.79 14.59 5.35
CA ARG A 152 -7.74 14.94 6.42
C ARG A 152 -9.11 15.22 5.83
N ALA A 153 -10.15 14.64 6.43
CA ALA A 153 -11.52 14.66 5.91
C ALA A 153 -12.00 16.08 5.58
N ASP A 154 -12.68 16.21 4.43
CA ASP A 154 -13.30 17.44 3.95
C ASP A 154 -14.78 17.21 3.64
N GLU A 155 -15.67 18.11 4.09
CA GLU A 155 -17.11 17.95 3.97
C GLU A 155 -17.62 18.09 2.52
N VAL A 156 -16.99 18.94 1.70
CA VAL A 156 -17.40 19.12 0.31
C VAL A 156 -17.12 17.83 -0.47
N ILE A 157 -15.93 17.26 -0.30
CA ILE A 157 -15.56 16.00 -0.94
C ILE A 157 -16.49 14.87 -0.48
N ARG A 158 -16.75 14.79 0.85
CA ARG A 158 -17.68 13.79 1.41
C ARG A 158 -19.07 13.87 0.79
N ASN A 159 -19.59 15.09 0.62
CA ASN A 159 -20.92 15.30 0.04
C ASN A 159 -20.97 14.89 -1.45
N GLU A 160 -19.93 15.19 -2.23
CA GLU A 160 -19.88 14.79 -3.64
C GLU A 160 -19.74 13.26 -3.79
N VAL A 161 -18.97 12.61 -2.90
CA VAL A 161 -18.90 11.14 -2.80
C VAL A 161 -20.26 10.54 -2.46
N ALA A 162 -20.96 11.09 -1.48
CA ALA A 162 -22.30 10.62 -1.09
C ALA A 162 -23.30 10.71 -2.25
N LYS A 163 -23.32 11.82 -2.98
CA LYS A 163 -24.16 11.98 -4.18
C LYS A 163 -23.85 10.94 -5.27
N ALA A 164 -22.56 10.67 -5.51
CA ALA A 164 -22.17 9.68 -6.49
C ALA A 164 -22.67 8.26 -6.13
N LYS A 165 -22.67 7.91 -4.84
CA LYS A 165 -23.14 6.62 -4.33
C LYS A 165 -24.64 6.42 -4.43
N GLU A 166 -25.41 7.46 -4.66
CA GLU A 166 -26.87 7.37 -4.97
C GLU A 166 -27.13 6.90 -6.39
N THR A 167 -26.11 6.89 -7.26
CA THR A 167 -26.22 6.43 -8.66
C THR A 167 -26.00 4.93 -8.80
N LYS A 168 -26.27 4.37 -9.98
CA LYS A 168 -25.90 2.98 -10.28
C LYS A 168 -24.36 2.87 -10.31
N PRO A 169 -23.75 1.91 -9.58
CA PRO A 169 -22.33 1.70 -9.67
C PRO A 169 -21.91 1.29 -11.08
N LEU A 170 -20.74 1.77 -11.50
CA LEU A 170 -20.06 1.36 -12.73
C LEU A 170 -19.61 -0.10 -12.62
N TYR A 171 -19.08 -0.48 -11.45
CA TYR A 171 -18.73 -1.85 -11.11
C TYR A 171 -19.31 -2.23 -9.75
N SER A 172 -19.70 -3.50 -9.59
CA SER A 172 -20.07 -4.11 -8.32
C SER A 172 -19.80 -5.61 -8.39
N PHE A 173 -18.70 -6.06 -7.78
CA PHE A 173 -18.30 -7.47 -7.76
C PHE A 173 -17.59 -7.82 -6.46
N THR A 174 -17.44 -9.13 -6.20
CA THR A 174 -16.63 -9.65 -5.10
C THR A 174 -15.48 -10.45 -5.66
N SER A 175 -14.25 -10.08 -5.28
CA SER A 175 -13.03 -10.79 -5.69
C SER A 175 -12.86 -12.13 -4.94
N PRO A 176 -12.00 -13.05 -5.44
CA PRO A 176 -11.82 -14.38 -4.86
C PRO A 176 -11.40 -14.39 -3.38
N ASP A 177 -10.74 -13.34 -2.91
CA ASP A 177 -10.37 -13.14 -1.50
C ASP A 177 -11.50 -12.59 -0.62
N GLY A 178 -12.73 -12.49 -1.16
CA GLY A 178 -13.93 -12.08 -0.43
C GLY A 178 -14.10 -10.58 -0.27
N ILE A 179 -13.26 -9.75 -0.90
CA ILE A 179 -13.38 -8.29 -0.88
C ILE A 179 -14.44 -7.87 -1.91
N ARG A 180 -15.44 -7.08 -1.47
CA ARG A 180 -16.42 -6.47 -2.37
C ARG A 180 -15.86 -5.15 -2.89
N HIS A 181 -15.93 -4.96 -4.20
CA HIS A 181 -15.51 -3.77 -4.92
C HIS A 181 -16.71 -3.09 -5.55
N GLN A 182 -16.85 -1.76 -5.33
CA GLN A 182 -17.84 -0.94 -6.02
C GLN A 182 -17.17 0.34 -6.52
N VAL A 183 -17.52 0.73 -7.74
CA VAL A 183 -16.98 1.94 -8.37
C VAL A 183 -18.12 2.80 -8.89
N TYR A 184 -18.07 4.11 -8.65
CA TYR A 184 -19.02 5.08 -9.17
C TYR A 184 -18.27 6.19 -9.90
N LYS A 185 -18.79 6.66 -11.03
CA LYS A 185 -18.17 7.73 -11.82
C LYS A 185 -18.76 9.10 -11.45
N ILE A 186 -17.89 10.09 -11.26
CA ILE A 186 -18.25 11.50 -11.07
C ILE A 186 -17.74 12.27 -12.28
N SER A 187 -18.62 12.57 -13.25
CA SER A 187 -18.32 13.32 -14.46
C SER A 187 -19.17 14.59 -14.62
N ASN A 188 -20.07 14.89 -13.67
CA ASN A 188 -20.81 16.15 -13.67
C ASN A 188 -19.83 17.31 -13.42
N ALA A 189 -19.81 18.30 -14.34
CA ALA A 189 -18.86 19.40 -14.31
C ALA A 189 -18.83 20.16 -12.97
N GLN A 190 -20.00 20.39 -12.35
CA GLN A 190 -20.07 21.08 -11.06
C GLN A 190 -19.47 20.24 -9.92
N SER A 191 -19.73 18.93 -9.90
CA SER A 191 -19.14 18.02 -8.90
C SER A 191 -17.62 17.90 -9.08
N VAL A 192 -17.15 17.83 -10.32
CA VAL A 192 -15.71 17.82 -10.64
C VAL A 192 -15.04 19.10 -10.13
N GLU A 193 -15.60 20.27 -10.45
CA GLU A 193 -15.11 21.56 -9.99
C GLU A 193 -15.11 21.70 -8.46
N ASN A 194 -16.17 21.22 -7.78
CA ASN A 194 -16.28 21.24 -6.33
C ASN A 194 -15.16 20.41 -5.68
N ILE A 195 -14.89 19.20 -6.18
CA ILE A 195 -13.87 18.31 -5.67
C ILE A 195 -12.47 18.92 -5.89
N GLU A 196 -12.19 19.45 -7.09
CA GLU A 196 -10.91 20.09 -7.42
C GLU A 196 -10.64 21.29 -6.49
N LYS A 197 -11.63 22.15 -6.29
CA LYS A 197 -11.51 23.30 -5.37
C LYS A 197 -11.35 22.88 -3.91
N ALA A 198 -12.01 21.81 -3.47
CA ALA A 198 -11.88 21.31 -2.12
C ALA A 198 -10.47 20.76 -1.87
N PHE A 199 -9.91 19.96 -2.81
CA PHE A 199 -8.52 19.51 -2.70
C PHE A 199 -7.52 20.66 -2.73
N ALA A 200 -7.76 21.72 -3.51
CA ALA A 200 -6.94 22.92 -3.49
C ALA A 200 -6.94 23.65 -2.13
N GLY A 201 -7.91 23.39 -1.27
CA GLY A 201 -7.94 23.87 0.12
C GLY A 201 -7.19 22.97 1.11
N ILE A 202 -6.73 21.80 0.72
CA ILE A 202 -6.00 20.86 1.56
C ILE A 202 -4.50 21.14 1.47
N ASP A 203 -3.86 21.33 2.61
CA ASP A 203 -2.44 21.69 2.66
C ASP A 203 -1.53 20.47 2.49
N ASP A 204 -1.90 19.34 3.07
CA ASP A 204 -1.06 18.14 3.13
C ASP A 204 -1.83 16.89 2.73
N ILE A 205 -1.20 16.07 1.89
CA ILE A 205 -1.61 14.71 1.53
C ILE A 205 -0.49 13.75 1.94
N TYR A 206 -0.83 12.51 2.24
CA TYR A 206 0.12 11.53 2.77
C TYR A 206 0.09 10.27 1.91
N ILE A 207 1.27 9.72 1.58
CA ILE A 207 1.34 8.40 0.96
C ILE A 207 1.06 7.38 2.07
N ALA A 208 -0.02 6.61 1.93
CA ALA A 208 -0.33 5.51 2.82
C ALA A 208 0.41 4.23 2.38
N ASP A 209 0.31 3.87 1.09
CA ASP A 209 0.99 2.72 0.49
C ASP A 209 1.39 3.03 -0.96
N GLY A 210 2.45 2.37 -1.47
CA GLY A 210 2.91 2.54 -2.84
C GLY A 210 4.00 3.58 -3.02
N HIS A 211 4.88 3.79 -2.05
CA HIS A 211 6.02 4.74 -2.14
C HIS A 211 6.89 4.51 -3.38
N HIS A 212 7.16 3.23 -3.76
CA HIS A 212 7.91 2.91 -4.97
C HIS A 212 7.16 3.33 -6.24
N ARG A 213 5.84 3.12 -6.30
CA ARG A 213 4.99 3.54 -7.41
C ARG A 213 4.97 5.06 -7.55
N ALA A 214 4.83 5.78 -6.44
CA ALA A 214 4.86 7.25 -6.42
C ALA A 214 6.20 7.79 -6.91
N ALA A 215 7.32 7.33 -6.36
CA ALA A 215 8.66 7.77 -6.75
C ALA A 215 8.94 7.48 -8.23
N SER A 216 8.52 6.31 -8.73
CA SER A 216 8.70 5.93 -10.13
C SER A 216 7.87 6.80 -11.07
N ALA A 217 6.60 7.05 -10.75
CA ALA A 217 5.72 7.90 -11.55
C ALA A 217 6.28 9.34 -11.63
N VAL A 218 6.75 9.88 -10.52
CA VAL A 218 7.38 11.22 -10.48
C VAL A 218 8.63 11.27 -11.36
N LYS A 219 9.52 10.25 -11.28
CA LYS A 219 10.73 10.22 -12.12
C LYS A 219 10.44 10.10 -13.60
N VAL A 220 9.42 9.32 -13.98
CA VAL A 220 8.99 9.23 -15.38
C VAL A 220 8.40 10.56 -15.82
N GLY A 221 7.56 11.22 -15.02
CA GLY A 221 7.03 12.55 -15.33
C GLY A 221 8.14 13.58 -15.53
N LEU A 222 9.15 13.62 -14.67
CA LEU A 222 10.31 14.51 -14.81
C LEU A 222 11.11 14.20 -16.07
N LYS A 223 11.32 12.92 -16.41
CA LYS A 223 11.93 12.51 -17.66
C LYS A 223 11.15 13.01 -18.88
N ARG A 224 9.81 12.91 -18.88
CA ARG A 224 8.97 13.44 -19.94
C ARG A 224 9.09 14.96 -20.09
N ARG A 225 9.20 15.71 -18.98
CA ARG A 225 9.47 17.15 -19.00
C ARG A 225 10.81 17.49 -19.67
N GLU A 226 11.84 16.69 -19.46
CA GLU A 226 13.14 16.85 -20.13
C GLU A 226 13.04 16.57 -21.63
N GLU A 227 12.24 15.58 -22.04
CA GLU A 227 11.99 15.22 -23.43
C GLU A 227 11.07 16.24 -24.14
N HIS A 228 10.21 16.95 -23.40
CA HIS A 228 9.25 17.96 -23.88
C HIS A 228 9.45 19.29 -23.16
N PRO A 229 10.53 20.05 -23.44
CA PRO A 229 10.89 21.24 -22.67
C PRO A 229 9.90 22.41 -22.79
N ASP A 230 8.96 22.33 -23.69
CA ASP A 230 7.86 23.27 -23.93
C ASP A 230 6.55 22.89 -23.22
N TYR A 231 6.60 21.90 -22.31
CA TYR A 231 5.42 21.49 -21.53
C TYR A 231 4.78 22.67 -20.77
N THR A 232 3.46 22.61 -20.65
CA THR A 232 2.64 23.66 -20.04
C THR A 232 2.35 23.41 -18.55
N GLY A 233 2.46 22.15 -18.11
CA GLY A 233 2.05 21.66 -16.80
C GLY A 233 0.69 21.00 -16.78
N GLU A 234 -0.04 21.03 -17.90
CA GLU A 234 -1.38 20.39 -18.03
C GLU A 234 -1.32 18.99 -18.63
N GLU A 235 -0.16 18.57 -19.15
CA GLU A 235 0.05 17.26 -19.75
C GLU A 235 -0.07 16.14 -18.71
N GLU A 236 -0.59 14.99 -19.12
CA GLU A 236 -0.94 13.87 -18.22
C GLU A 236 0.30 13.29 -17.48
N PHE A 237 1.50 13.40 -18.04
CA PHE A 237 2.74 12.99 -17.36
C PHE A 237 3.12 13.85 -16.15
N ASN A 238 2.46 15.02 -15.94
CA ASN A 238 2.62 15.85 -14.75
C ASN A 238 1.82 15.33 -13.53
N TYR A 239 1.07 14.25 -13.71
CA TYR A 239 0.19 13.70 -12.69
C TYR A 239 0.38 12.20 -12.55
N PHE A 240 0.03 11.66 -11.37
CA PHE A 240 0.09 10.22 -11.13
C PHE A 240 -1.20 9.68 -10.52
N LEU A 241 -1.57 8.47 -11.00
CA LEU A 241 -2.77 7.77 -10.58
C LEU A 241 -2.76 7.43 -9.09
N SER A 242 -3.81 7.82 -8.40
CA SER A 242 -3.97 7.60 -6.96
C SER A 242 -5.41 7.23 -6.61
N VAL A 243 -5.57 6.60 -5.46
CA VAL A 243 -6.85 6.57 -4.74
C VAL A 243 -6.64 7.23 -3.38
N LEU A 244 -7.40 8.30 -3.15
CA LEU A 244 -7.29 9.14 -1.96
C LEU A 244 -8.42 8.80 -0.97
N PHE A 245 -8.04 8.47 0.26
CA PHE A 245 -8.96 8.17 1.35
C PHE A 245 -8.85 9.23 2.45
N THR A 246 -9.95 9.49 3.14
CA THR A 246 -9.88 10.29 4.36
C THR A 246 -9.20 9.51 5.47
N ASP A 247 -8.62 10.22 6.44
CA ASP A 247 -8.04 9.63 7.65
C ASP A 247 -9.05 8.80 8.47
N GLU A 248 -10.33 9.10 8.35
CA GLU A 248 -11.43 8.38 9.02
C GLU A 248 -11.75 7.04 8.34
N GLU A 249 -11.49 6.90 7.04
CA GLU A 249 -11.80 5.69 6.25
C GLU A 249 -10.71 4.62 6.32
N LEU A 250 -9.47 5.01 6.61
CA LEU A 250 -8.32 4.11 6.55
C LEU A 250 -8.25 3.16 7.74
N MET A 251 -7.86 1.93 7.45
CA MET A 251 -7.53 0.93 8.46
C MET A 251 -6.09 0.43 8.26
N ILE A 252 -5.29 0.59 9.29
CA ILE A 252 -3.97 -0.03 9.39
C ILE A 252 -4.14 -1.28 10.25
N MET A 253 -3.68 -2.42 9.74
CA MET A 253 -3.64 -3.68 10.49
C MET A 253 -2.28 -3.85 11.20
N PRO A 254 -2.20 -4.70 12.22
CA PRO A 254 -0.93 -5.04 12.84
C PRO A 254 0.08 -5.55 11.81
N TYR A 255 1.34 -5.16 11.96
CA TYR A 255 2.43 -5.77 11.23
C TYR A 255 3.30 -6.53 12.20
N ASN A 256 3.00 -7.82 12.35
CA ASN A 256 3.61 -8.71 13.34
C ASN A 256 5.03 -9.12 12.92
N ARG A 257 5.83 -9.60 13.87
CA ARG A 257 7.20 -10.05 13.66
C ARG A 257 7.35 -11.51 14.08
N VAL A 258 8.21 -12.24 13.35
CA VAL A 258 8.68 -13.58 13.76
C VAL A 258 10.20 -13.62 13.69
N VAL A 259 10.83 -14.34 14.62
CA VAL A 259 12.29 -14.37 14.79
C VAL A 259 12.77 -15.81 14.90
N LYS A 260 13.88 -16.12 14.23
CA LYS A 260 14.39 -17.49 14.05
C LYS A 260 15.18 -18.01 15.23
N ASP A 261 15.76 -17.16 16.05
CA ASP A 261 16.57 -17.55 17.21
C ASP A 261 16.51 -16.50 18.32
N LEU A 262 16.95 -16.87 19.51
CA LEU A 262 17.00 -16.01 20.69
C LEU A 262 18.41 -15.40 20.91
N ASN A 263 19.24 -15.28 19.88
CA ASN A 263 20.59 -14.72 19.97
C ASN A 263 21.47 -15.41 21.01
N GLY A 264 21.31 -16.73 21.16
CA GLY A 264 22.07 -17.56 22.10
C GLY A 264 21.54 -17.61 23.56
N TYR A 265 20.50 -16.84 23.87
CA TYR A 265 19.86 -16.92 25.19
C TYR A 265 19.01 -18.18 25.30
N SER A 266 18.96 -18.75 26.51
CA SER A 266 17.90 -19.68 26.90
C SER A 266 16.57 -18.93 27.04
N LYS A 267 15.45 -19.65 27.08
CA LYS A 267 14.14 -19.06 27.30
C LYS A 267 14.08 -18.24 28.59
N GLU A 268 14.61 -18.79 29.68
CA GLU A 268 14.61 -18.16 31.00
C GLU A 268 15.46 -16.89 31.04
N GLU A 269 16.61 -16.91 30.35
CA GLU A 269 17.47 -15.73 30.23
C GLU A 269 16.80 -14.66 29.38
N PHE A 270 16.15 -15.06 28.28
CA PHE A 270 15.43 -14.13 27.41
C PHE A 270 14.25 -13.46 28.12
N ILE A 271 13.46 -14.23 28.92
CA ILE A 271 12.37 -13.66 29.72
C ILE A 271 12.90 -12.64 30.72
N LYS A 272 14.02 -12.92 31.39
CA LYS A 272 14.67 -11.96 32.32
C LYS A 272 15.12 -10.69 31.61
N LYS A 273 15.58 -10.80 30.35
CA LYS A 273 15.91 -9.62 29.52
C LYS A 273 14.68 -8.79 29.17
N ILE A 274 13.56 -9.42 28.88
CA ILE A 274 12.29 -8.73 28.66
C ILE A 274 11.87 -7.98 29.92
N GLU A 275 11.96 -8.61 31.10
CA GLU A 275 11.56 -8.03 32.36
C GLU A 275 12.35 -6.75 32.76
N GLU A 276 13.51 -6.49 32.15
CA GLU A 276 14.24 -5.25 32.35
C GLU A 276 13.46 -4.04 31.85
N LYS A 277 12.72 -4.17 30.75
CA LYS A 277 12.06 -3.07 30.03
C LYS A 277 10.53 -3.21 29.91
N PHE A 278 9.99 -4.40 30.10
CA PHE A 278 8.56 -4.69 29.98
C PHE A 278 8.05 -5.36 31.25
N GLU A 279 6.79 -5.13 31.57
CA GLU A 279 6.00 -6.02 32.43
C GLU A 279 5.58 -7.22 31.58
N ILE A 280 5.70 -8.45 32.10
CA ILE A 280 5.37 -9.68 31.39
C ILE A 280 4.43 -10.55 32.23
N GLU A 281 3.41 -11.09 31.56
CA GLU A 281 2.41 -11.99 32.16
C GLU A 281 2.14 -13.16 31.20
N GLU A 282 2.16 -14.42 31.70
CA GLU A 282 1.76 -15.57 30.88
C GLU A 282 0.25 -15.53 30.60
N SER A 283 -0.15 -15.78 29.35
CA SER A 283 -1.54 -15.79 28.90
C SER A 283 -1.97 -17.20 28.52
N ALA A 284 -3.16 -17.60 28.93
CA ALA A 284 -3.77 -18.88 28.54
C ALA A 284 -4.33 -18.87 27.08
N ALA A 285 -4.40 -17.71 26.43
CA ALA A 285 -4.90 -17.55 25.08
C ALA A 285 -3.93 -16.70 24.24
N ALA A 286 -4.09 -16.75 22.91
CA ALA A 286 -3.36 -15.87 22.00
C ALA A 286 -3.57 -14.39 22.39
N VAL A 287 -2.50 -13.62 22.40
CA VAL A 287 -2.51 -12.21 22.80
C VAL A 287 -2.62 -11.31 21.58
N GLU A 288 -3.75 -10.64 21.45
CA GLU A 288 -3.94 -9.51 20.55
C GLU A 288 -3.83 -8.22 21.38
N PRO A 289 -2.81 -7.37 21.16
CA PRO A 289 -2.67 -6.13 21.90
C PRO A 289 -3.91 -5.25 21.82
N ALA A 290 -4.39 -4.74 22.95
CA ALA A 290 -5.61 -3.95 23.02
C ALA A 290 -5.37 -2.44 22.92
N TYR A 291 -4.14 -1.98 23.18
CA TYR A 291 -3.75 -0.57 23.15
C TYR A 291 -2.25 -0.41 22.89
N LYS A 292 -1.86 0.81 22.59
CA LYS A 292 -0.48 1.23 22.37
C LYS A 292 0.44 0.84 23.53
N ALA A 293 1.68 0.44 23.20
CA ALA A 293 2.71 -0.03 24.14
C ALA A 293 2.39 -1.38 24.80
N GLU A 294 1.41 -2.12 24.31
CA GLU A 294 1.13 -3.52 24.61
C GLU A 294 1.59 -4.40 23.46
N PHE A 295 2.16 -5.57 23.77
CA PHE A 295 2.63 -6.54 22.79
C PHE A 295 2.24 -7.94 23.23
N GLY A 296 2.03 -8.84 22.29
CA GLY A 296 1.99 -10.27 22.57
C GLY A 296 3.30 -10.92 22.16
N ILE A 297 3.73 -11.92 22.93
CA ILE A 297 4.85 -12.80 22.56
C ILE A 297 4.36 -14.24 22.56
N TYR A 298 4.70 -14.97 21.49
CA TYR A 298 4.59 -16.42 21.44
C TYR A 298 5.99 -17.04 21.48
N LEU A 299 6.27 -17.80 22.52
CA LEU A 299 7.56 -18.42 22.79
C LEU A 299 7.36 -19.79 23.49
N ASP A 300 7.96 -20.85 22.94
CA ASP A 300 7.91 -22.20 23.51
C ASP A 300 6.48 -22.63 23.84
N GLU A 301 5.60 -22.58 22.82
CA GLU A 301 4.19 -22.99 22.87
C GLU A 301 3.31 -22.20 23.85
N LYS A 302 3.78 -21.03 24.32
CA LYS A 302 3.07 -20.18 25.27
C LYS A 302 2.95 -18.76 24.78
N TRP A 303 1.82 -18.15 25.08
CA TRP A 303 1.62 -16.72 24.90
C TRP A 303 1.96 -15.95 26.16
N TYR A 304 2.56 -14.79 25.99
CA TYR A 304 2.82 -13.82 27.04
C TYR A 304 2.33 -12.45 26.59
N LYS A 305 1.72 -11.73 27.53
CA LYS A 305 1.37 -10.33 27.36
C LYS A 305 2.49 -9.46 27.90
N LEU A 306 2.95 -8.52 27.08
CA LEU A 306 3.95 -7.55 27.46
C LEU A 306 3.34 -6.15 27.50
N LYS A 307 3.79 -5.36 28.48
CA LYS A 307 3.49 -3.94 28.54
C LYS A 307 4.79 -3.16 28.75
N ALA A 308 5.04 -2.19 27.89
CA ALA A 308 6.21 -1.34 28.00
C ALA A 308 6.20 -0.53 29.30
N LYS A 309 7.34 -0.51 30.02
CA LYS A 309 7.51 0.32 31.23
C LYS A 309 7.59 1.79 30.86
N LYS A 310 7.27 2.66 31.79
CA LYS A 310 7.20 4.10 31.57
C LYS A 310 8.52 4.74 31.11
N ASP A 311 9.65 4.18 31.53
CA ASP A 311 10.99 4.68 31.21
C ASP A 311 11.41 4.49 29.74
N ILE A 312 10.69 3.66 29.00
CA ILE A 312 10.93 3.42 27.56
C ILE A 312 9.86 4.01 26.64
N LEU A 313 8.86 4.67 27.20
CA LEU A 313 7.85 5.41 26.43
C LEU A 313 8.41 6.76 25.99
N SER A 314 8.02 7.22 24.80
CA SER A 314 8.46 8.50 24.23
C SER A 314 7.29 9.23 23.60
N ASP A 315 7.29 10.56 23.71
CA ASP A 315 6.35 11.45 22.99
C ASP A 315 6.90 11.86 21.60
N ASP A 316 8.12 11.44 21.25
CA ASP A 316 8.67 11.65 19.91
C ASP A 316 7.84 10.86 18.87
N PRO A 317 7.47 11.46 17.73
CA PRO A 317 6.59 10.82 16.77
C PRO A 317 7.14 9.53 16.16
N VAL A 318 8.46 9.31 16.15
CA VAL A 318 9.08 8.07 15.65
C VAL A 318 9.41 7.12 16.81
N ASP A 319 10.13 7.60 17.84
CA ASP A 319 10.55 6.76 18.95
C ASP A 319 9.39 6.31 19.84
N GLY A 320 8.26 7.02 19.80
CA GLY A 320 7.03 6.67 20.47
C GLY A 320 6.17 5.62 19.72
N LEU A 321 6.53 5.21 18.52
CA LEU A 321 5.82 4.13 17.81
C LEU A 321 6.11 2.78 18.46
N ASP A 322 5.11 1.90 18.56
CA ASP A 322 5.28 0.55 19.14
C ASP A 322 6.38 -0.25 18.42
N VAL A 323 6.51 -0.07 17.11
CA VAL A 323 7.57 -0.68 16.33
C VAL A 323 8.96 -0.19 16.72
N ALA A 324 9.10 1.08 17.08
CA ALA A 324 10.35 1.66 17.57
C ALA A 324 10.63 1.24 19.02
N ILE A 325 9.61 1.22 19.88
CA ILE A 325 9.72 0.73 21.26
C ILE A 325 10.25 -0.70 21.27
N LEU A 326 9.66 -1.59 20.46
CA LEU A 326 10.11 -2.97 20.35
C LEU A 326 11.53 -3.08 19.79
N GLN A 327 11.84 -2.32 18.73
CA GLN A 327 13.17 -2.31 18.09
C GLN A 327 14.25 -1.88 19.08
N ASN A 328 14.07 -0.73 19.70
CA ASN A 328 15.10 -0.07 20.50
C ASN A 328 15.31 -0.75 21.88
N ASN A 329 14.33 -1.49 22.37
CA ASN A 329 14.38 -2.08 23.72
C ASN A 329 14.48 -3.60 23.75
N LEU A 330 14.23 -4.30 22.62
CA LEU A 330 14.26 -5.76 22.59
C LEU A 330 14.94 -6.32 21.33
N LEU A 331 14.53 -5.93 20.12
CA LEU A 331 15.08 -6.52 18.90
C LEU A 331 16.58 -6.23 18.75
N GLU A 332 16.98 -4.97 18.91
CA GLU A 332 18.38 -4.58 18.79
C GLU A 332 19.22 -4.97 20.02
N PRO A 333 18.92 -4.51 21.25
CA PRO A 333 19.82 -4.73 22.39
C PRO A 333 19.86 -6.16 22.89
N VAL A 334 18.82 -6.95 22.70
CA VAL A 334 18.74 -8.33 23.21
C VAL A 334 18.92 -9.34 22.09
N LEU A 335 18.16 -9.20 20.98
CA LEU A 335 18.23 -10.15 19.87
C LEU A 335 19.33 -9.80 18.85
N GLY A 336 19.97 -8.64 18.96
CA GLY A 336 21.06 -8.21 18.07
C GLY A 336 20.58 -7.94 16.64
N ILE A 337 19.29 -7.63 16.44
CA ILE A 337 18.69 -7.30 15.15
C ILE A 337 18.79 -5.79 14.94
N HIS A 338 19.88 -5.33 14.34
CA HIS A 338 20.17 -3.90 14.14
C HIS A 338 19.37 -3.29 13.01
N ASP A 339 19.23 -4.00 11.88
CA ASP A 339 18.46 -3.55 10.72
C ASP A 339 17.44 -4.63 10.30
N PRO A 340 16.17 -4.47 10.68
CA PRO A 340 15.12 -5.43 10.33
C PRO A 340 14.87 -5.60 8.82
N LYS A 341 15.36 -4.68 7.96
CA LYS A 341 15.22 -4.80 6.49
C LYS A 341 16.15 -5.85 5.91
N THR A 342 17.30 -6.03 6.51
CA THR A 342 18.40 -6.83 5.96
C THR A 342 18.73 -8.06 6.79
N ASP A 343 18.37 -8.09 8.08
CA ASP A 343 18.60 -9.24 8.95
C ASP A 343 17.66 -10.40 8.57
N LYS A 344 18.26 -11.54 8.19
CA LYS A 344 17.52 -12.75 7.76
C LYS A 344 16.92 -13.55 8.93
N ARG A 345 17.20 -13.16 10.16
CA ARG A 345 16.64 -13.81 11.36
C ARG A 345 15.26 -13.29 11.72
N ILE A 346 14.85 -12.14 11.21
CA ILE A 346 13.52 -11.58 11.40
C ILE A 346 12.72 -11.64 10.09
N ASP A 347 11.42 -11.91 10.21
CA ASP A 347 10.46 -11.82 9.12
C ASP A 347 9.16 -11.18 9.62
N PHE A 348 8.27 -10.79 8.71
CA PHE A 348 7.10 -9.98 8.99
C PHE A 348 5.83 -10.68 8.53
N VAL A 349 4.79 -10.61 9.36
CA VAL A 349 3.49 -11.24 9.11
C VAL A 349 2.41 -10.18 9.20
N GLY A 350 1.74 -9.86 8.08
CA GLY A 350 0.61 -8.94 8.06
C GLY A 350 -0.55 -9.45 8.90
N GLY A 351 -1.18 -8.56 9.65
CA GLY A 351 -2.25 -8.89 10.59
C GLY A 351 -3.45 -9.62 9.99
N ILE A 352 -3.66 -9.49 8.68
CA ILE A 352 -4.71 -10.23 7.95
C ILE A 352 -4.56 -11.75 8.04
N ARG A 353 -3.35 -12.26 8.28
CA ARG A 353 -3.08 -13.71 8.46
C ARG A 353 -3.48 -14.23 9.84
N GLY A 354 -3.78 -13.34 10.79
CA GLY A 354 -4.18 -13.66 12.15
C GLY A 354 -3.04 -14.21 13.03
N LEU A 355 -3.34 -14.43 14.31
CA LEU A 355 -2.36 -14.90 15.30
C LEU A 355 -1.96 -16.36 15.12
N LEU A 356 -2.82 -17.20 14.56
CA LEU A 356 -2.51 -18.62 14.26
C LEU A 356 -1.34 -18.76 13.28
N GLU A 357 -1.13 -17.79 12.37
CA GLU A 357 0.04 -17.82 11.49
C GLU A 357 1.35 -17.61 12.29
N LEU A 358 1.32 -16.82 13.36
CA LEU A 358 2.47 -16.63 14.25
C LEU A 358 2.85 -17.93 14.95
N GLU A 359 1.87 -18.63 15.50
CA GLU A 359 2.07 -19.94 16.12
C GLU A 359 2.64 -20.95 15.12
N LYS A 360 2.02 -21.04 13.93
CA LYS A 360 2.48 -21.91 12.85
C LYS A 360 3.92 -21.62 12.43
N ARG A 361 4.32 -20.35 12.29
CA ARG A 361 5.69 -19.95 11.96
C ARG A 361 6.67 -20.38 13.06
N CYS A 362 6.29 -20.28 14.36
CA CYS A 362 7.10 -20.72 15.46
C CYS A 362 7.24 -22.25 15.55
N HIS A 363 6.33 -23.01 14.93
CA HIS A 363 6.46 -24.47 14.81
C HIS A 363 7.23 -24.92 13.56
N THR A 364 7.53 -24.02 12.62
CA THR A 364 8.14 -24.40 11.32
C THR A 364 9.55 -23.83 11.13
N ASP A 365 9.72 -22.52 11.18
CA ASP A 365 10.94 -21.85 10.77
C ASP A 365 11.42 -20.73 11.73
N CYS A 366 10.66 -20.43 12.76
CA CYS A 366 10.96 -19.44 13.79
C CYS A 366 10.85 -20.04 15.19
N VAL A 367 11.31 -19.33 16.21
CA VAL A 367 11.18 -19.73 17.62
C VAL A 367 10.41 -18.71 18.45
N LEU A 368 10.22 -17.51 17.93
CA LEU A 368 9.66 -16.38 18.64
C LEU A 368 8.76 -15.57 17.69
N ALA A 369 7.60 -15.15 18.18
CA ALA A 369 6.74 -14.23 17.46
C ALA A 369 6.29 -13.07 18.34
N PHE A 370 6.06 -11.92 17.71
CA PHE A 370 5.49 -10.72 18.34
C PHE A 370 4.19 -10.35 17.63
N SER A 371 3.09 -10.27 18.37
CA SER A 371 1.89 -9.58 17.93
C SER A 371 1.96 -8.11 18.35
N MET A 372 1.61 -7.22 17.42
CA MET A 372 1.77 -5.78 17.56
C MET A 372 0.40 -5.10 17.66
N TYR A 373 0.34 -3.99 18.39
CA TYR A 373 -0.76 -3.05 18.21
C TYR A 373 -0.60 -2.31 16.88
N PRO A 374 -1.67 -2.10 16.09
CA PRO A 374 -1.55 -1.42 14.79
C PRO A 374 -1.17 0.05 14.97
N THR A 375 -0.26 0.53 14.14
CA THR A 375 0.03 1.97 14.04
C THR A 375 -1.24 2.71 13.60
N SER A 376 -1.56 3.83 14.23
CA SER A 376 -2.71 4.66 13.86
C SER A 376 -2.40 5.60 12.68
N ILE A 377 -3.44 6.05 11.97
CA ILE A 377 -3.31 7.09 10.94
C ILE A 377 -2.76 8.39 11.53
N ALA A 378 -3.16 8.75 12.74
CA ALA A 378 -2.65 9.94 13.42
C ALA A 378 -1.13 9.86 13.66
N GLU A 379 -0.61 8.69 14.03
CA GLU A 379 0.85 8.47 14.18
C GLU A 379 1.58 8.56 12.85
N LEU A 380 1.01 7.98 11.77
CA LEU A 380 1.58 8.12 10.43
C LEU A 380 1.67 9.59 10.02
N PHE A 381 0.60 10.36 10.20
CA PHE A 381 0.56 11.77 9.88
C PHE A 381 1.57 12.55 10.73
N ALA A 382 1.66 12.29 12.03
CA ALA A 382 2.60 12.96 12.92
C ALA A 382 4.07 12.74 12.49
N VAL A 383 4.44 11.51 12.09
CA VAL A 383 5.79 11.22 11.57
C VAL A 383 6.06 11.98 10.27
N ALA A 384 5.11 11.96 9.33
CA ALA A 384 5.25 12.60 8.04
C ALA A 384 5.26 14.14 8.17
N ASP A 385 4.44 14.72 9.06
CA ASP A 385 4.42 16.15 9.38
C ASP A 385 5.74 16.63 10.00
N ALA A 386 6.37 15.79 10.81
CA ALA A 386 7.71 16.05 11.35
C ALA A 386 8.83 15.93 10.30
N GLY A 387 8.52 15.59 9.03
CA GLY A 387 9.50 15.36 7.97
C GLY A 387 10.41 14.15 8.24
N ARG A 388 9.92 13.20 9.05
CA ARG A 388 10.68 12.01 9.47
C ARG A 388 10.15 10.75 8.78
N LEU A 389 10.88 9.65 8.95
CA LEU A 389 10.53 8.35 8.37
C LEU A 389 10.18 7.37 9.48
N MET A 390 9.21 6.51 9.20
CA MET A 390 8.88 5.38 10.06
C MET A 390 9.96 4.29 10.01
N PRO A 391 10.14 3.53 11.09
CA PRO A 391 10.87 2.27 11.02
C PRO A 391 10.29 1.35 9.93
N PRO A 392 11.09 0.42 9.37
CA PRO A 392 10.59 -0.49 8.34
C PRO A 392 9.44 -1.34 8.85
N LYS A 393 8.45 -1.58 7.96
CA LYS A 393 7.32 -2.45 8.26
C LYS A 393 6.49 -1.99 9.47
N SER A 394 6.20 -0.68 9.51
CA SER A 394 5.37 -0.04 10.54
C SER A 394 3.88 -0.10 10.22
N THR A 395 3.49 -0.16 8.95
CA THR A 395 2.10 -0.09 8.50
C THR A 395 1.76 -1.25 7.55
N TRP A 396 0.54 -1.75 7.68
CA TRP A 396 -0.05 -2.74 6.77
C TRP A 396 -1.47 -2.33 6.45
N PHE A 397 -1.69 -1.83 5.24
CA PHE A 397 -3.01 -1.37 4.79
C PHE A 397 -3.80 -2.51 4.13
N GLU A 398 -5.05 -2.69 4.57
CA GLU A 398 -6.03 -3.60 3.97
C GLU A 398 -7.41 -2.90 3.90
N PRO A 399 -8.23 -3.29 2.92
CA PRO A 399 -7.92 -4.15 1.77
C PRO A 399 -6.99 -3.47 0.77
N LYS A 400 -6.20 -4.28 0.04
CA LYS A 400 -5.31 -3.76 -1.01
C LYS A 400 -6.10 -3.24 -2.20
N LEU A 401 -5.69 -2.08 -2.74
CA LEU A 401 -6.20 -1.56 -3.99
C LEU A 401 -5.93 -2.53 -5.14
N ARG A 402 -6.84 -2.61 -6.10
CA ARG A 402 -6.66 -3.46 -7.28
C ARG A 402 -5.97 -2.69 -8.41
N SER A 403 -4.99 -3.33 -9.04
CA SER A 403 -4.46 -2.93 -10.34
C SER A 403 -5.46 -3.25 -11.44
N GLY A 404 -5.46 -2.47 -12.51
CA GLY A 404 -6.24 -2.70 -13.72
C GLY A 404 -7.69 -2.20 -13.68
N LEU A 405 -8.21 -1.73 -12.56
CA LEU A 405 -9.53 -1.06 -12.51
C LEU A 405 -9.48 0.37 -13.01
N PHE A 406 -8.35 1.04 -12.81
CA PHE A 406 -8.05 2.40 -13.26
C PHE A 406 -6.66 2.40 -13.87
N ILE A 407 -6.54 2.96 -15.06
CA ILE A 407 -5.27 3.13 -15.76
C ILE A 407 -5.22 4.58 -16.24
N HIS A 408 -4.15 5.26 -15.90
CA HIS A 408 -3.88 6.62 -16.33
C HIS A 408 -2.81 6.60 -17.41
N LYS A 409 -3.18 6.99 -18.62
CA LYS A 409 -2.27 7.12 -19.76
C LYS A 409 -1.51 8.43 -19.66
N ILE A 410 -0.19 8.39 -19.85
CA ILE A 410 0.69 9.56 -19.78
C ILE A 410 1.30 9.94 -21.13
N GLU A 411 0.85 9.29 -22.21
CA GLU A 411 1.13 9.73 -23.59
C GLU A 411 0.23 10.92 -23.95
N GLU A 412 0.75 11.82 -24.79
CA GLU A 412 -0.01 12.87 -25.46
C GLU A 412 -0.78 12.32 -26.68
#